data_8b0397132fb3cd5365350946cec632ef
#
_entry.id   8b0397132fb3cd5365350946cec632ef
#
_cell.length_a   1.000
_cell.length_b   1.000
_cell.length_c   1.000
_cell.angle_alpha   90.00
_cell.angle_beta   90.00
_cell.angle_gamma   90.00
#
_symmetry.space_group_name_H-M   'P 1'
#
loop_
_entity.id
_entity.type
_entity.pdbx_description
1 polymer ?
#
loop_
_entity_poly.entity_id
_entity_poly.type
_entity_poly.pdbx_seq_one_letter_code
_entity_poly.pdbx_strand_id
1 'polypeptide(L)'
;MSDITYPGMSSCDIYLPSEDTDIYRWAVIACDQFTSQPDYWNRVIETVGDAPSALKIMQPEVFLDRGDNSDEICRRMQRYLDEGILVKRVEDGFVAVERTTQSGKRLGLICALDLECYDFRDGDHMVRATEDTVTERLPARVKIRRKAPVEMPHVMVLIDDPDRTVIEPAFDCCDNSLLYDTDLMEDGGHLRGWAVTSEAEKQRISDALYALLEKSDGFLYAAGDGNHSLATAKMYWEERKQQIDPSELKSDPARYVLVELINLYSDALVFRPVHRLVRGCAADGLLAGFRDFLSKRGMELGEGDDLVFVSQRSEQPFSIERSGGRLPVAVLQDYLDRFAAERGDIVMDYIHGDDDLRALCDDEQTAGILLKIFGKLELFPGIRAGGHLPRKTFSMGEAREKRYYLECRKIR
;
A
#
# COMPACT_ATOMS: atom_id res chain seq x y z
N MET A 1 -17.41 14.62 -20.41
CA MET A 1 -16.07 14.28 -19.90
C MET A 1 -15.19 15.48 -20.12
N SER A 2 -14.48 15.90 -19.11
CA SER A 2 -13.50 16.99 -19.17
C SER A 2 -12.36 16.62 -20.13
N ASP A 3 -11.89 17.60 -20.92
CA ASP A 3 -10.70 17.41 -21.77
C ASP A 3 -9.39 17.50 -20.96
N ILE A 4 -9.47 17.63 -19.63
CA ILE A 4 -8.32 17.71 -18.74
C ILE A 4 -7.64 16.35 -18.67
N THR A 5 -6.33 16.35 -18.87
CA THR A 5 -5.48 15.14 -18.78
C THR A 5 -4.59 15.22 -17.55
N TYR A 6 -4.22 14.06 -17.02
CA TYR A 6 -3.33 13.95 -15.86
C TYR A 6 -2.23 12.94 -16.17
N PRO A 7 -0.98 13.17 -15.74
CA PRO A 7 0.07 12.20 -15.95
C PRO A 7 -0.18 10.95 -15.10
N GLY A 8 -0.38 9.80 -15.74
CA GLY A 8 -0.52 8.50 -15.07
C GLY A 8 -1.78 8.28 -14.22
N MET A 9 -2.75 9.20 -14.24
CA MET A 9 -4.02 9.05 -13.51
C MET A 9 -5.19 9.70 -14.23
N SER A 10 -6.40 9.59 -13.66
CA SER A 10 -7.62 10.20 -14.17
C SER A 10 -8.58 10.54 -13.03
N SER A 11 -9.46 11.54 -13.23
CA SER A 11 -10.73 11.66 -12.53
C SER A 11 -11.62 10.47 -12.89
N CYS A 12 -12.60 10.16 -12.05
CA CYS A 12 -13.52 9.05 -12.30
C CYS A 12 -14.86 9.22 -11.58
N ASP A 13 -15.83 8.39 -11.96
CA ASP A 13 -17.06 8.22 -11.20
C ASP A 13 -16.77 7.44 -9.91
N ILE A 14 -17.15 8.03 -8.76
CA ILE A 14 -16.97 7.40 -7.45
C ILE A 14 -18.33 7.09 -6.84
N TYR A 15 -18.46 5.85 -6.41
CA TYR A 15 -19.63 5.30 -5.75
C TYR A 15 -19.40 5.24 -4.25
N LEU A 16 -20.39 5.62 -3.48
CA LEU A 16 -20.41 5.58 -2.02
C LEU A 16 -21.67 4.87 -1.53
N PRO A 17 -21.70 4.41 -0.27
CA PRO A 17 -22.96 4.01 0.34
C PRO A 17 -23.99 5.14 0.28
N SER A 18 -25.26 4.78 0.11
CA SER A 18 -26.37 5.73 0.13
C SER A 18 -26.47 6.45 1.48
N GLU A 19 -27.16 7.59 1.52
CA GLU A 19 -27.33 8.38 2.75
C GLU A 19 -28.05 7.63 3.87
N ASP A 20 -28.86 6.63 3.52
CA ASP A 20 -29.54 5.76 4.49
C ASP A 20 -28.65 4.66 5.06
N THR A 21 -27.43 4.50 4.54
CA THR A 21 -26.47 3.48 4.99
C THR A 21 -25.62 4.01 6.14
N ASP A 22 -25.53 3.24 7.22
CA ASP A 22 -24.65 3.54 8.35
C ASP A 22 -23.18 3.42 7.91
N ILE A 23 -22.52 4.57 7.69
CA ILE A 23 -21.12 4.65 7.21
C ILE A 23 -20.16 4.05 8.22
N TYR A 24 -20.41 4.16 9.53
CA TYR A 24 -19.56 3.55 10.57
C TYR A 24 -19.51 2.02 10.41
N ARG A 25 -20.67 1.39 10.11
CA ARG A 25 -20.73 -0.07 9.86
C ARG A 25 -20.30 -0.43 8.44
N TRP A 26 -20.35 0.52 7.51
CA TRP A 26 -19.89 0.30 6.14
C TRP A 26 -18.37 0.21 6.06
N ALA A 27 -17.66 1.20 6.64
CA ALA A 27 -16.23 1.35 6.50
C ALA A 27 -15.46 0.34 7.35
N VAL A 28 -14.77 -0.62 6.70
CA VAL A 28 -13.92 -1.61 7.35
C VAL A 28 -12.50 -1.55 6.82
N ILE A 29 -11.56 -1.94 7.65
CA ILE A 29 -10.13 -1.93 7.30
C ILE A 29 -9.82 -2.88 6.13
N ALA A 30 -8.72 -2.62 5.43
CA ALA A 30 -8.24 -3.43 4.33
C ALA A 30 -8.10 -4.91 4.70
N CYS A 31 -8.49 -5.79 3.77
CA CYS A 31 -8.69 -7.22 4.01
C CYS A 31 -7.44 -8.00 4.43
N ASP A 32 -6.25 -7.45 4.18
CA ASP A 32 -4.95 -8.04 4.49
C ASP A 32 -4.38 -7.61 5.85
N GLN A 33 -5.15 -6.84 6.62
CA GLN A 33 -4.75 -6.44 7.97
C GLN A 33 -5.26 -7.43 9.02
N PHE A 34 -4.56 -7.51 10.16
CA PHE A 34 -4.93 -8.38 11.29
C PHE A 34 -5.09 -9.86 10.92
N THR A 35 -4.28 -10.36 9.99
CA THR A 35 -4.36 -11.74 9.46
C THR A 35 -4.06 -12.82 10.49
N SER A 36 -3.33 -12.49 11.56
CA SER A 36 -3.06 -13.37 12.71
C SER A 36 -3.97 -13.13 13.92
N GLN A 37 -4.98 -12.24 13.78
CA GLN A 37 -5.85 -11.81 14.88
C GLN A 37 -7.34 -12.03 14.54
N PRO A 38 -7.83 -13.28 14.56
CA PRO A 38 -9.22 -13.57 14.23
C PRO A 38 -10.23 -12.86 15.14
N ASP A 39 -9.86 -12.58 16.40
CA ASP A 39 -10.72 -11.85 17.34
C ASP A 39 -11.02 -10.41 16.92
N TYR A 40 -10.07 -9.73 16.25
CA TYR A 40 -10.32 -8.44 15.63
C TYR A 40 -11.48 -8.53 14.64
N TRP A 41 -11.39 -9.47 13.71
CA TRP A 41 -12.42 -9.64 12.69
C TRP A 41 -13.74 -10.14 13.23
N ASN A 42 -13.73 -10.93 14.32
CA ASN A 42 -14.97 -11.34 15.01
C ASN A 42 -15.70 -10.13 15.60
N ARG A 43 -15.00 -9.17 16.21
CA ARG A 43 -15.61 -7.92 16.70
C ARG A 43 -16.15 -7.04 15.55
N VAL A 44 -15.39 -6.97 14.44
CA VAL A 44 -15.87 -6.27 13.22
C VAL A 44 -17.15 -6.90 12.69
N ILE A 45 -17.22 -8.23 12.60
CA ILE A 45 -18.42 -8.97 12.16
C ILE A 45 -19.60 -8.68 13.09
N GLU A 46 -19.38 -8.70 14.40
CA GLU A 46 -20.41 -8.41 15.41
C GLU A 46 -20.92 -6.96 15.28
N THR A 47 -20.03 -5.99 15.12
CA THR A 47 -20.38 -4.58 14.95
C THR A 47 -21.18 -4.33 13.67
N VAL A 48 -20.79 -4.95 12.57
CA VAL A 48 -21.48 -4.85 11.28
C VAL A 48 -22.87 -5.49 11.34
N GLY A 49 -22.99 -6.69 11.92
CA GLY A 49 -24.24 -7.43 11.99
C GLY A 49 -24.88 -7.62 10.61
N ASP A 50 -26.18 -7.30 10.51
CA ASP A 50 -26.94 -7.42 9.25
C ASP A 50 -26.83 -6.20 8.34
N ALA A 51 -26.25 -5.09 8.80
CA ALA A 51 -26.14 -3.86 8.03
C ALA A 51 -25.35 -4.04 6.71
N PRO A 52 -25.67 -3.27 5.65
CA PRO A 52 -24.81 -3.18 4.48
C PRO A 52 -23.41 -2.74 4.89
N SER A 53 -22.39 -3.39 4.33
CA SER A 53 -20.99 -3.12 4.70
C SER A 53 -20.02 -3.57 3.62
N ALA A 54 -18.89 -2.89 3.50
CA ALA A 54 -17.76 -3.34 2.71
C ALA A 54 -17.25 -4.73 3.13
N LEU A 55 -17.38 -5.10 4.41
CA LEU A 55 -17.09 -6.45 4.90
C LEU A 55 -17.78 -7.56 4.11
N LYS A 56 -19.03 -7.30 3.64
CA LYS A 56 -19.86 -8.29 2.93
C LYS A 56 -19.53 -8.41 1.44
N ILE A 57 -18.73 -7.50 0.92
CA ILE A 57 -18.27 -7.46 -0.48
C ILE A 57 -16.76 -7.59 -0.63
N MET A 58 -16.09 -8.06 0.42
CA MET A 58 -14.67 -8.43 0.41
C MET A 58 -14.46 -9.68 1.26
N GLN A 59 -13.29 -10.27 1.22
CA GLN A 59 -12.92 -11.40 2.08
C GLN A 59 -11.68 -11.03 2.89
N PRO A 60 -11.78 -10.97 4.24
CA PRO A 60 -10.61 -10.85 5.09
C PRO A 60 -9.66 -12.04 4.90
N GLU A 61 -8.36 -11.75 4.77
CA GLU A 61 -7.36 -12.81 4.51
C GLU A 61 -7.24 -13.84 5.64
N VAL A 62 -7.56 -13.45 6.86
CA VAL A 62 -7.61 -14.37 8.02
C VAL A 62 -8.62 -15.52 7.84
N PHE A 63 -9.57 -15.39 6.89
CA PHE A 63 -10.61 -16.39 6.62
C PHE A 63 -10.47 -17.07 5.25
N LEU A 64 -9.31 -16.98 4.60
CA LEU A 64 -9.09 -17.61 3.28
C LEU A 64 -9.21 -19.14 3.32
N ASP A 65 -8.95 -19.77 4.46
CA ASP A 65 -9.11 -21.21 4.70
C ASP A 65 -10.57 -21.67 4.74
N ARG A 66 -11.55 -20.75 4.90
CA ARG A 66 -12.98 -21.06 4.94
C ARG A 66 -13.61 -21.34 3.57
N GLY A 67 -12.79 -21.34 2.51
CA GLY A 67 -13.19 -21.67 1.15
C GLY A 67 -13.37 -20.46 0.22
N ASP A 68 -13.62 -20.73 -1.05
CA ASP A 68 -13.80 -19.72 -2.10
C ASP A 68 -15.25 -19.20 -2.10
N ASN A 69 -15.42 -17.95 -1.69
CA ASN A 69 -16.70 -17.24 -1.69
C ASN A 69 -16.76 -16.12 -2.76
N SER A 70 -15.86 -16.15 -3.74
CA SER A 70 -15.72 -15.10 -4.75
C SER A 70 -17.01 -14.82 -5.53
N ASP A 71 -17.78 -15.85 -5.86
CA ASP A 71 -19.06 -15.70 -6.60
C ASP A 71 -20.13 -15.04 -5.75
N GLU A 72 -20.16 -15.32 -4.44
CA GLU A 72 -21.10 -14.67 -3.51
C GLU A 72 -20.75 -13.19 -3.32
N ILE A 73 -19.47 -12.88 -3.16
CA ILE A 73 -18.97 -11.51 -3.06
C ILE A 73 -19.39 -10.71 -4.29
N CYS A 74 -19.11 -11.21 -5.49
CA CYS A 74 -19.45 -10.53 -6.74
C CYS A 74 -20.98 -10.36 -6.93
N ARG A 75 -21.78 -11.38 -6.58
CA ARG A 75 -23.25 -11.27 -6.60
C ARG A 75 -23.76 -10.20 -5.62
N ARG A 76 -23.12 -10.07 -4.45
CA ARG A 76 -23.49 -9.07 -3.46
C ARG A 76 -23.07 -7.67 -3.87
N MET A 77 -21.89 -7.51 -4.49
CA MET A 77 -21.51 -6.24 -5.11
C MET A 77 -22.54 -5.77 -6.14
N GLN A 78 -22.99 -6.67 -7.02
CA GLN A 78 -24.02 -6.35 -8.00
C GLN A 78 -25.35 -5.97 -7.32
N ARG A 79 -25.78 -6.73 -6.32
CA ARG A 79 -26.98 -6.43 -5.54
C ARG A 79 -26.93 -5.06 -4.89
N TYR A 80 -25.78 -4.66 -4.33
CA TYR A 80 -25.61 -3.34 -3.72
C TYR A 80 -25.77 -2.19 -4.72
N LEU A 81 -25.37 -2.42 -5.98
CA LEU A 81 -25.65 -1.48 -7.07
C LEU A 81 -27.13 -1.47 -7.46
N ASP A 82 -27.75 -2.64 -7.61
CA ASP A 82 -29.14 -2.79 -8.09
C ASP A 82 -30.16 -2.27 -7.06
N GLU A 83 -29.88 -2.47 -5.78
CA GLU A 83 -30.73 -2.02 -4.66
C GLU A 83 -30.45 -0.55 -4.25
N GLY A 84 -29.48 0.13 -4.89
CA GLY A 84 -29.13 1.51 -4.57
C GLY A 84 -28.46 1.69 -3.20
N ILE A 85 -27.85 0.63 -2.67
CA ILE A 85 -26.99 0.70 -1.47
C ILE A 85 -25.67 1.39 -1.83
N LEU A 86 -25.12 1.07 -3.00
CA LEU A 86 -24.01 1.79 -3.62
C LEU A 86 -24.54 2.71 -4.72
N VAL A 87 -24.33 4.02 -4.57
CA VAL A 87 -24.81 5.05 -5.50
C VAL A 87 -23.65 5.93 -5.99
N LYS A 88 -23.73 6.41 -7.22
CA LYS A 88 -22.76 7.37 -7.74
C LYS A 88 -22.93 8.72 -7.03
N ARG A 89 -21.92 9.15 -6.29
CA ARG A 89 -21.92 10.42 -5.54
C ARG A 89 -20.98 11.46 -6.15
N VAL A 90 -19.98 11.03 -6.89
CA VAL A 90 -19.06 11.88 -7.64
C VAL A 90 -19.11 11.46 -9.09
N GLU A 91 -19.28 12.41 -9.99
CA GLU A 91 -19.23 12.21 -11.42
C GLU A 91 -17.98 12.92 -11.99
N ASP A 92 -17.13 12.16 -12.68
CA ASP A 92 -15.89 12.66 -13.31
C ASP A 92 -15.06 13.58 -12.38
N GLY A 93 -14.74 13.09 -11.17
CA GLY A 93 -14.06 13.88 -10.15
C GLY A 93 -13.11 13.06 -9.29
N PHE A 94 -12.73 13.68 -8.18
CA PHE A 94 -11.91 13.09 -7.11
C PHE A 94 -12.65 13.18 -5.78
N VAL A 95 -12.14 12.49 -4.75
CA VAL A 95 -12.52 12.74 -3.36
C VAL A 95 -11.28 13.18 -2.59
N ALA A 96 -11.32 14.37 -2.01
CA ALA A 96 -10.35 14.81 -1.03
C ALA A 96 -10.67 14.14 0.31
N VAL A 97 -9.70 13.41 0.88
CA VAL A 97 -9.88 12.59 2.09
C VAL A 97 -8.99 13.10 3.21
N GLU A 98 -9.59 13.41 4.34
CA GLU A 98 -8.88 13.69 5.58
C GLU A 98 -9.06 12.54 6.56
N ARG A 99 -7.97 11.94 6.98
CA ARG A 99 -7.94 10.88 7.99
C ARG A 99 -7.19 11.33 9.23
N THR A 100 -7.85 11.33 10.38
CA THR A 100 -7.22 11.56 11.68
C THR A 100 -6.97 10.22 12.35
N THR A 101 -5.70 9.95 12.70
CA THR A 101 -5.25 8.74 13.40
C THR A 101 -4.43 9.13 14.63
N GLN A 102 -3.89 8.16 15.35
CA GLN A 102 -2.96 8.41 16.46
C GLN A 102 -1.67 9.11 15.98
N SER A 103 -1.23 8.84 14.76
CA SER A 103 -0.04 9.48 14.15
C SER A 103 -0.30 10.91 13.66
N GLY A 104 -1.55 11.38 13.68
CA GLY A 104 -1.94 12.72 13.25
C GLY A 104 -2.93 12.73 12.10
N LYS A 105 -2.97 13.86 11.39
CA LYS A 105 -3.88 14.11 10.28
C LYS A 105 -3.18 13.83 8.94
N ARG A 106 -3.76 12.91 8.14
CA ARG A 106 -3.33 12.58 6.79
C ARG A 106 -4.34 13.10 5.78
N LEU A 107 -3.84 13.79 4.76
CA LEU A 107 -4.61 14.24 3.60
C LEU A 107 -4.31 13.34 2.42
N GLY A 108 -5.35 13.01 1.65
CA GLY A 108 -5.26 12.16 0.48
C GLY A 108 -6.23 12.59 -0.62
N LEU A 109 -6.01 12.09 -1.81
CA LEU A 109 -6.88 12.28 -2.96
C LEU A 109 -7.24 10.91 -3.56
N ILE A 110 -8.53 10.58 -3.58
CA ILE A 110 -9.01 9.37 -4.27
C ILE A 110 -9.07 9.67 -5.76
N CYS A 111 -8.37 8.86 -6.54
CA CYS A 111 -8.24 8.99 -7.99
C CYS A 111 -8.13 7.62 -8.67
N ALA A 112 -8.24 7.59 -10.00
CA ALA A 112 -8.04 6.40 -10.81
C ALA A 112 -6.63 6.41 -11.42
N LEU A 113 -5.75 5.49 -10.99
CA LEU A 113 -4.38 5.34 -11.50
C LEU A 113 -4.39 4.55 -12.81
N ASP A 114 -3.66 5.01 -13.83
CA ASP A 114 -3.56 4.36 -15.13
C ASP A 114 -2.57 3.19 -15.10
N LEU A 115 -3.07 1.97 -15.27
CA LEU A 115 -2.27 0.75 -15.26
C LEU A 115 -1.31 0.61 -16.46
N GLU A 116 -1.46 1.42 -17.51
CA GLU A 116 -0.45 1.48 -18.59
C GLU A 116 0.84 2.18 -18.14
N CYS A 117 0.77 2.99 -17.08
CA CYS A 117 1.93 3.68 -16.49
C CYS A 117 2.61 2.86 -15.38
N TYR A 118 2.09 1.67 -15.05
CA TYR A 118 2.54 0.81 -13.97
C TYR A 118 3.00 -0.56 -14.47
N ASP A 119 4.09 -1.06 -13.91
CA ASP A 119 4.40 -2.50 -13.88
C ASP A 119 4.93 -2.87 -12.48
N PHE A 120 4.65 -4.09 -12.02
CA PHE A 120 5.17 -4.62 -10.75
C PHE A 120 6.55 -5.26 -10.90
N ARG A 121 7.07 -5.34 -12.12
CA ARG A 121 8.46 -5.72 -12.43
C ARG A 121 9.33 -4.46 -12.45
N ASP A 122 10.63 -4.65 -12.22
CA ASP A 122 11.58 -3.55 -12.34
C ASP A 122 11.57 -2.94 -13.74
N GLY A 123 11.70 -1.63 -13.79
CA GLY A 123 11.74 -0.86 -15.03
C GLY A 123 11.50 0.63 -14.81
N ASP A 124 11.69 1.40 -15.88
CA ASP A 124 11.49 2.85 -15.88
C ASP A 124 10.01 3.18 -16.12
N HIS A 125 9.18 2.94 -15.10
CA HIS A 125 7.76 3.24 -15.12
C HIS A 125 7.46 4.52 -14.32
N MET A 126 6.43 5.26 -14.75
CA MET A 126 5.96 6.44 -14.02
C MET A 126 5.41 6.07 -12.64
N VAL A 127 4.80 4.90 -12.53
CA VAL A 127 4.31 4.30 -11.28
C VAL A 127 5.17 3.08 -10.99
N ARG A 128 5.83 3.04 -9.84
CA ARG A 128 6.66 1.90 -9.42
C ARG A 128 6.16 1.32 -8.10
N ALA A 129 6.23 0.01 -7.98
CA ALA A 129 6.05 -0.65 -6.69
C ALA A 129 7.21 -0.26 -5.75
N THR A 130 6.95 -0.13 -4.46
CA THR A 130 8.02 0.10 -3.47
C THR A 130 8.67 -1.21 -3.03
N GLU A 131 7.93 -2.32 -3.07
CA GLU A 131 8.40 -3.64 -2.63
C GLU A 131 8.08 -4.71 -3.67
N ASP A 132 8.85 -5.79 -3.64
CA ASP A 132 8.62 -6.96 -4.48
C ASP A 132 7.24 -7.56 -4.33
N THR A 133 6.65 -7.97 -5.45
CA THR A 133 5.33 -8.60 -5.50
C THR A 133 5.46 -10.13 -5.51
N VAL A 134 4.75 -10.80 -4.60
CA VAL A 134 4.65 -12.27 -4.58
C VAL A 134 3.65 -12.73 -5.64
N THR A 135 4.15 -13.10 -6.81
CA THR A 135 3.32 -13.43 -7.98
C THR A 135 2.40 -14.63 -7.77
N GLU A 136 2.80 -15.60 -6.91
CA GLU A 136 2.02 -16.79 -6.58
C GLU A 136 0.69 -16.49 -5.89
N ARG A 137 0.58 -15.32 -5.26
CA ARG A 137 -0.66 -14.86 -4.59
C ARG A 137 -1.65 -14.16 -5.51
N LEU A 138 -1.24 -13.79 -6.72
CA LEU A 138 -2.06 -12.98 -7.62
C LEU A 138 -3.24 -13.76 -8.26
N PRO A 139 -3.12 -15.04 -8.69
CA PRO A 139 -4.18 -15.71 -9.46
C PRO A 139 -5.53 -15.77 -8.73
N ALA A 140 -5.53 -16.03 -7.40
CA ALA A 140 -6.77 -16.08 -6.62
C ALA A 140 -7.49 -14.72 -6.58
N ARG A 141 -6.74 -13.63 -6.46
CA ARG A 141 -7.27 -12.26 -6.44
C ARG A 141 -7.76 -11.81 -7.82
N VAL A 142 -7.04 -12.16 -8.89
CA VAL A 142 -7.46 -11.91 -10.28
C VAL A 142 -8.78 -12.60 -10.58
N LYS A 143 -9.03 -13.80 -10.04
CA LYS A 143 -10.30 -14.53 -10.19
C LYS A 143 -11.50 -13.73 -9.68
N ILE A 144 -11.37 -13.09 -8.51
CA ILE A 144 -12.42 -12.21 -7.96
C ILE A 144 -12.58 -10.99 -8.88
N ARG A 145 -11.49 -10.30 -9.20
CA ARG A 145 -11.51 -9.07 -10.00
C ARG A 145 -12.15 -9.28 -11.38
N ARG A 146 -11.94 -10.44 -12.01
CA ARG A 146 -12.57 -10.77 -13.31
C ARG A 146 -14.10 -10.75 -13.28
N LYS A 147 -14.73 -10.94 -12.13
CA LYS A 147 -16.18 -11.03 -11.98
C LYS A 147 -16.77 -9.81 -11.25
N ALA A 148 -15.95 -9.09 -10.51
CA ALA A 148 -16.37 -7.97 -9.68
C ALA A 148 -16.89 -6.82 -10.55
N PRO A 149 -18.09 -6.29 -10.28
CA PRO A 149 -18.62 -5.11 -10.97
C PRO A 149 -18.00 -3.82 -10.45
N VAL A 150 -17.52 -3.83 -9.21
CA VAL A 150 -16.88 -2.68 -8.55
C VAL A 150 -15.57 -3.08 -7.89
N GLU A 151 -14.71 -2.10 -7.66
CA GLU A 151 -13.52 -2.20 -6.82
C GLU A 151 -13.60 -1.21 -5.65
N MET A 152 -12.88 -1.49 -4.59
CA MET A 152 -12.66 -0.58 -3.45
C MET A 152 -11.17 -0.24 -3.35
N PRO A 153 -10.78 1.00 -3.02
CA PRO A 153 -9.38 1.37 -2.96
C PRO A 153 -8.70 0.72 -1.74
N HIS A 154 -7.66 -0.03 -2.03
CA HIS A 154 -6.77 -0.63 -1.05
C HIS A 154 -5.39 0.02 -1.11
N VAL A 155 -5.02 0.50 -2.31
CA VAL A 155 -3.67 0.98 -2.62
C VAL A 155 -3.51 2.42 -2.13
N MET A 156 -2.42 2.66 -1.40
CA MET A 156 -1.94 4.00 -1.08
C MET A 156 -0.72 4.30 -1.95
N VAL A 157 -0.80 5.37 -2.72
CA VAL A 157 0.23 5.81 -3.66
C VAL A 157 0.85 7.10 -3.16
N LEU A 158 2.18 7.18 -3.18
CA LEU A 158 2.92 8.34 -2.71
C LEU A 158 3.38 9.21 -3.87
N ILE A 159 3.37 10.53 -3.65
CA ILE A 159 4.05 11.54 -4.49
C ILE A 159 5.10 12.28 -3.68
N ASP A 160 6.18 12.68 -4.35
CA ASP A 160 7.27 13.49 -3.80
C ASP A 160 7.00 14.97 -4.08
N ASP A 161 6.07 15.58 -3.30
CA ASP A 161 5.62 16.97 -3.45
C ASP A 161 5.97 17.81 -2.21
N PRO A 162 7.24 18.28 -2.09
CA PRO A 162 7.68 19.08 -0.95
C PRO A 162 6.95 20.43 -0.82
N ASP A 163 6.50 20.98 -1.92
CA ASP A 163 5.82 22.28 -1.97
C ASP A 163 4.31 22.17 -1.69
N ARG A 164 3.78 20.93 -1.51
CA ARG A 164 2.37 20.62 -1.19
C ARG A 164 1.39 21.25 -2.20
N THR A 165 1.66 21.08 -3.48
CA THR A 165 0.93 21.74 -4.57
C THR A 165 -0.22 20.92 -5.13
N VAL A 166 -0.23 19.58 -4.93
CA VAL A 166 -1.23 18.69 -5.53
C VAL A 166 -2.41 18.46 -4.61
N ILE A 167 -2.19 17.89 -3.42
CA ILE A 167 -3.24 17.36 -2.56
C ILE A 167 -3.80 18.43 -1.62
N GLU A 168 -2.93 19.13 -0.91
CA GLU A 168 -3.33 20.05 0.15
C GLU A 168 -4.27 21.16 -0.34
N PRO A 169 -4.04 21.81 -1.50
CA PRO A 169 -4.94 22.85 -1.98
C PRO A 169 -6.33 22.36 -2.40
N ALA A 170 -6.54 21.06 -2.61
CA ALA A 170 -7.87 20.50 -2.86
C ALA A 170 -8.83 20.69 -1.67
N PHE A 171 -8.28 20.94 -0.48
CA PHE A 171 -9.07 21.17 0.74
C PHE A 171 -9.49 22.64 0.92
N ASP A 172 -8.92 23.58 0.17
CA ASP A 172 -9.27 25.01 0.26
C ASP A 172 -10.68 25.32 -0.28
N CYS A 173 -11.23 24.44 -1.13
CA CYS A 173 -12.53 24.59 -1.79
C CYS A 173 -13.61 23.62 -1.27
N CYS A 174 -13.36 22.95 -0.14
CA CYS A 174 -14.18 21.83 0.32
C CYS A 174 -15.46 22.19 1.11
N ASP A 175 -15.75 23.45 1.39
CA ASP A 175 -16.77 23.88 2.36
C ASP A 175 -18.21 23.42 2.06
N ASN A 176 -18.55 23.05 0.80
CA ASN A 176 -19.91 22.70 0.40
C ASN A 176 -20.06 21.32 -0.26
N SER A 177 -19.05 20.49 -0.23
CA SER A 177 -19.02 19.22 -0.98
C SER A 177 -18.79 17.99 -0.11
N LEU A 178 -19.09 18.09 1.20
CA LEU A 178 -18.93 16.99 2.15
C LEU A 178 -19.75 15.77 1.72
N LEU A 179 -19.09 14.65 1.58
CA LEU A 179 -19.67 13.37 1.19
C LEU A 179 -19.88 12.45 2.40
N TYR A 180 -18.96 12.49 3.35
CA TYR A 180 -19.01 11.68 4.58
C TYR A 180 -18.16 12.31 5.69
N ASP A 181 -18.57 12.06 6.92
CA ASP A 181 -17.91 12.45 8.17
C ASP A 181 -18.24 11.36 9.21
N THR A 182 -17.27 10.52 9.58
CA THR A 182 -17.51 9.34 10.41
C THR A 182 -16.29 8.91 11.22
N ASP A 183 -16.56 8.38 12.40
CA ASP A 183 -15.56 7.58 13.11
C ASP A 183 -15.38 6.22 12.42
N LEU A 184 -14.22 5.61 12.61
CA LEU A 184 -13.91 4.28 12.12
C LEU A 184 -13.85 3.28 13.27
N MET A 185 -14.40 2.09 13.05
CA MET A 185 -14.43 1.04 14.06
C MET A 185 -13.01 0.58 14.48
N GLU A 186 -12.92 -0.07 15.64
CA GLU A 186 -11.70 -0.66 16.18
C GLU A 186 -10.55 0.34 16.30
N ASP A 187 -10.85 1.54 16.80
CA ASP A 187 -9.90 2.65 16.98
C ASP A 187 -9.21 3.09 15.66
N GLY A 188 -9.90 2.91 14.54
CA GLY A 188 -9.40 3.33 13.21
C GLY A 188 -9.25 4.83 13.05
N GLY A 189 -9.70 5.64 14.02
CA GLY A 189 -9.69 7.10 13.96
C GLY A 189 -10.91 7.68 13.28
N HIS A 190 -10.77 8.84 12.66
CA HIS A 190 -11.87 9.60 12.07
C HIS A 190 -11.60 9.89 10.59
N LEU A 191 -12.63 9.85 9.76
CA LEU A 191 -12.53 9.98 8.30
C LEU A 191 -13.56 10.99 7.79
N ARG A 192 -13.08 11.95 6.97
CA ARG A 192 -13.93 12.89 6.23
C ARG A 192 -13.56 12.88 4.76
N GLY A 193 -14.55 13.11 3.90
CA GLY A 193 -14.33 13.16 2.46
C GLY A 193 -15.19 14.22 1.78
N TRP A 194 -14.61 14.90 0.79
CA TRP A 194 -15.24 15.96 0.01
C TRP A 194 -15.09 15.68 -1.48
N ALA A 195 -16.15 15.98 -2.24
CA ALA A 195 -16.08 15.90 -3.69
C ALA A 195 -15.22 17.04 -4.27
N VAL A 196 -14.38 16.70 -5.24
CA VAL A 196 -13.59 17.63 -6.04
C VAL A 196 -14.01 17.46 -7.50
N THR A 197 -14.96 18.29 -7.95
CA THR A 197 -15.60 18.17 -9.27
C THR A 197 -15.50 19.41 -10.13
N SER A 198 -15.08 20.56 -9.57
CA SER A 198 -14.95 21.78 -10.34
C SER A 198 -13.82 21.70 -11.37
N GLU A 199 -14.06 22.17 -12.60
CA GLU A 199 -13.05 22.17 -13.66
C GLU A 199 -11.79 22.96 -13.27
N ALA A 200 -11.95 24.05 -12.50
CA ALA A 200 -10.81 24.84 -12.01
C ALA A 200 -9.90 24.03 -11.08
N GLU A 201 -10.47 23.27 -10.14
CA GLU A 201 -9.71 22.42 -9.23
C GLU A 201 -9.06 21.24 -9.98
N LYS A 202 -9.81 20.59 -10.88
CA LYS A 202 -9.29 19.53 -11.72
C LYS A 202 -8.10 20.01 -12.56
N GLN A 203 -8.19 21.21 -13.16
CA GLN A 203 -7.09 21.81 -13.92
C GLN A 203 -5.89 22.11 -13.03
N ARG A 204 -6.10 22.67 -11.82
CA ARG A 204 -5.03 22.95 -10.87
C ARG A 204 -4.28 21.67 -10.48
N ILE A 205 -5.00 20.58 -10.19
CA ILE A 205 -4.40 19.27 -9.88
C ILE A 205 -3.58 18.78 -11.08
N SER A 206 -4.11 18.89 -12.28
CA SER A 206 -3.41 18.55 -13.53
C SER A 206 -2.10 19.31 -13.67
N ASP A 207 -2.15 20.65 -13.57
CA ASP A 207 -1.00 21.52 -13.74
C ASP A 207 0.09 21.22 -12.69
N ALA A 208 -0.31 21.01 -11.43
CA ALA A 208 0.61 20.65 -10.35
C ALA A 208 1.29 19.29 -10.59
N LEU A 209 0.55 18.29 -11.05
CA LEU A 209 1.11 16.96 -11.37
C LEU A 209 2.07 17.01 -12.56
N TYR A 210 1.76 17.80 -13.61
CA TYR A 210 2.70 17.99 -14.72
C TYR A 210 3.97 18.72 -14.27
N ALA A 211 3.87 19.72 -13.39
CA ALA A 211 5.03 20.40 -12.82
C ALA A 211 5.90 19.47 -11.96
N LEU A 212 5.30 18.51 -11.24
CA LEU A 212 6.04 17.46 -10.52
C LEU A 212 6.69 16.46 -11.48
N LEU A 213 5.99 16.06 -12.55
CA LEU A 213 6.52 15.13 -13.55
C LEU A 213 7.81 15.69 -14.19
N GLU A 214 7.85 16.98 -14.52
CA GLU A 214 9.04 17.64 -15.08
C GLU A 214 10.28 17.52 -14.15
N LYS A 215 10.06 17.43 -12.83
CA LYS A 215 11.12 17.32 -11.82
C LYS A 215 11.45 15.87 -11.43
N SER A 216 10.65 14.89 -11.87
CA SER A 216 10.66 13.52 -11.35
C SER A 216 11.50 12.52 -12.14
N ASP A 217 12.14 12.94 -13.24
CA ASP A 217 12.82 12.03 -14.19
C ASP A 217 11.92 10.87 -14.65
N GLY A 218 10.60 11.12 -14.78
CA GLY A 218 9.60 10.15 -15.20
C GLY A 218 9.09 9.20 -14.10
N PHE A 219 9.64 9.20 -12.88
CA PHE A 219 9.14 8.45 -11.74
C PHE A 219 8.33 9.35 -10.81
N LEU A 220 7.01 9.40 -11.00
CA LEU A 220 6.11 10.32 -10.31
C LEU A 220 5.44 9.68 -9.09
N TYR A 221 5.13 8.38 -9.15
CA TYR A 221 4.29 7.69 -8.16
C TYR A 221 4.96 6.45 -7.60
N ALA A 222 4.97 6.30 -6.28
CA ALA A 222 5.44 5.11 -5.58
C ALA A 222 4.26 4.42 -4.88
N ALA A 223 4.01 3.14 -5.19
CA ALA A 223 2.98 2.35 -4.50
C ALA A 223 3.48 1.98 -3.10
N GLY A 224 3.06 2.74 -2.09
CA GLY A 224 3.56 2.58 -0.72
C GLY A 224 2.86 1.47 0.07
N ASP A 225 1.60 1.15 -0.25
CA ASP A 225 0.85 0.03 0.34
C ASP A 225 -0.13 -0.54 -0.69
N GLY A 226 -0.49 -1.82 -0.53
CA GLY A 226 -1.39 -2.50 -1.45
C GLY A 226 -0.72 -2.98 -2.75
N ASN A 227 0.60 -3.21 -2.77
CA ASN A 227 1.35 -3.66 -3.96
C ASN A 227 0.72 -4.88 -4.63
N HIS A 228 0.25 -5.90 -3.86
CA HIS A 228 -0.41 -7.08 -4.42
C HIS A 228 -1.76 -6.75 -5.09
N SER A 229 -2.52 -5.80 -4.54
CA SER A 229 -3.79 -5.34 -5.13
C SER A 229 -3.55 -4.59 -6.44
N LEU A 230 -2.52 -3.73 -6.49
CA LEU A 230 -2.13 -3.02 -7.70
C LEU A 230 -1.65 -4.00 -8.79
N ALA A 231 -0.78 -4.95 -8.44
CA ALA A 231 -0.32 -6.00 -9.34
C ALA A 231 -1.47 -6.89 -9.86
N THR A 232 -2.45 -7.20 -9.00
CA THR A 232 -3.67 -7.93 -9.39
C THR A 232 -4.46 -7.16 -10.45
N ALA A 233 -4.63 -5.84 -10.24
CA ALA A 233 -5.32 -4.97 -11.20
C ALA A 233 -4.56 -4.94 -12.53
N LYS A 234 -3.23 -4.81 -12.51
CA LYS A 234 -2.37 -4.86 -13.70
C LYS A 234 -2.50 -6.17 -14.47
N MET A 235 -2.41 -7.30 -13.79
CA MET A 235 -2.57 -8.61 -14.43
C MET A 235 -3.93 -8.76 -15.11
N TYR A 236 -5.00 -8.36 -14.44
CA TYR A 236 -6.33 -8.40 -15.02
C TYR A 236 -6.44 -7.47 -16.25
N TRP A 237 -5.87 -6.28 -16.19
CA TRP A 237 -5.82 -5.36 -17.33
C TRP A 237 -5.05 -5.95 -18.51
N GLU A 238 -3.88 -6.56 -18.27
CA GLU A 238 -3.08 -7.21 -19.31
C GLU A 238 -3.83 -8.36 -20.01
N GLU A 239 -4.65 -9.12 -19.28
CA GLU A 239 -5.53 -10.14 -19.86
C GLU A 239 -6.67 -9.53 -20.68
N ARG A 240 -7.32 -8.49 -20.12
CA ARG A 240 -8.50 -7.89 -20.72
C ARG A 240 -8.18 -7.12 -21.99
N LYS A 241 -7.11 -6.35 -22.02
CA LYS A 241 -6.74 -5.57 -23.21
C LYS A 241 -6.44 -6.40 -24.46
N GLN A 242 -6.20 -7.71 -24.30
CA GLN A 242 -6.06 -8.63 -25.42
C GLN A 242 -7.40 -9.08 -26.00
N GLN A 243 -8.52 -8.79 -25.34
CA GLN A 243 -9.86 -9.25 -25.67
C GLN A 243 -10.79 -8.14 -26.13
N ILE A 244 -10.37 -6.89 -26.07
CA ILE A 244 -11.17 -5.71 -26.45
C ILE A 244 -10.59 -5.02 -27.68
N ASP A 245 -11.41 -4.23 -28.36
CA ASP A 245 -10.99 -3.45 -29.52
C ASP A 245 -9.95 -2.40 -29.13
N PRO A 246 -8.89 -2.18 -29.90
CA PRO A 246 -7.90 -1.14 -29.64
C PRO A 246 -8.47 0.28 -29.45
N SER A 247 -9.60 0.58 -30.07
CA SER A 247 -10.29 1.87 -29.89
C SER A 247 -10.92 2.04 -28.51
N GLU A 248 -11.21 0.94 -27.81
CA GLU A 248 -11.83 0.93 -26.46
C GLU A 248 -10.79 0.95 -25.32
N LEU A 249 -9.50 0.72 -25.64
CA LEU A 249 -8.44 0.61 -24.63
C LEU A 249 -8.35 1.82 -23.67
N LYS A 250 -8.60 3.03 -24.16
CA LYS A 250 -8.53 4.24 -23.34
C LYS A 250 -9.75 4.44 -22.44
N SER A 251 -10.90 3.95 -22.86
CA SER A 251 -12.18 4.13 -22.15
C SER A 251 -12.57 2.92 -21.30
N ASP A 252 -11.88 1.76 -21.45
CA ASP A 252 -12.20 0.59 -20.63
C ASP A 252 -11.89 0.85 -19.15
N PRO A 253 -12.89 0.70 -18.27
CA PRO A 253 -12.69 1.01 -16.86
C PRO A 253 -11.67 0.10 -16.16
N ALA A 254 -11.40 -1.10 -16.68
CA ALA A 254 -10.40 -2.01 -16.11
C ALA A 254 -8.95 -1.54 -16.34
N ARG A 255 -8.72 -0.57 -17.25
CA ARG A 255 -7.42 0.09 -17.45
C ARG A 255 -6.96 0.85 -16.21
N TYR A 256 -7.89 1.27 -15.38
CA TYR A 256 -7.63 2.11 -14.22
C TYR A 256 -7.87 1.34 -12.92
N VAL A 257 -7.25 1.79 -11.84
CA VAL A 257 -7.46 1.27 -10.49
C VAL A 257 -7.66 2.41 -9.51
N LEU A 258 -8.67 2.30 -8.64
CA LEU A 258 -8.94 3.30 -7.62
C LEU A 258 -7.87 3.25 -6.52
N VAL A 259 -7.26 4.40 -6.20
CA VAL A 259 -6.20 4.54 -5.21
C VAL A 259 -6.40 5.77 -4.34
N GLU A 260 -5.76 5.81 -3.17
CA GLU A 260 -5.56 7.02 -2.38
C GLU A 260 -4.15 7.57 -2.66
N LEU A 261 -4.07 8.74 -3.26
CA LEU A 261 -2.83 9.47 -3.47
C LEU A 261 -2.49 10.26 -2.21
N ILE A 262 -1.26 10.13 -1.71
CA ILE A 262 -0.80 10.73 -0.44
C ILE A 262 0.52 11.45 -0.69
N ASN A 263 0.69 12.61 -0.08
CA ASN A 263 1.97 13.30 -0.10
C ASN A 263 2.97 12.65 0.85
N LEU A 264 4.18 12.36 0.36
CA LEU A 264 5.29 11.82 1.16
C LEU A 264 5.61 12.72 2.37
N TYR A 265 5.37 14.02 2.24
CA TYR A 265 5.62 15.02 3.29
C TYR A 265 4.49 15.14 4.33
N SER A 266 3.45 14.31 4.25
CA SER A 266 2.43 14.24 5.31
C SER A 266 3.06 13.88 6.66
N ASP A 267 2.80 14.70 7.69
CA ASP A 267 3.36 14.48 9.04
C ASP A 267 2.81 13.20 9.67
N ALA A 268 1.57 12.84 9.36
CA ALA A 268 0.93 11.60 9.81
C ALA A 268 1.42 10.34 9.06
N LEU A 269 2.21 10.49 8.00
CA LEU A 269 2.83 9.36 7.31
C LEU A 269 4.14 9.01 8.03
N VAL A 270 4.06 8.05 8.93
CA VAL A 270 5.22 7.56 9.70
C VAL A 270 5.70 6.25 9.11
N PHE A 271 6.96 6.18 8.72
CA PHE A 271 7.61 4.93 8.34
C PHE A 271 8.12 4.23 9.60
N ARG A 272 7.83 2.95 9.70
CA ARG A 272 8.33 2.11 10.80
C ARG A 272 9.19 0.98 10.22
N PRO A 273 10.32 0.65 10.85
CA PRO A 273 11.16 -0.45 10.41
C PRO A 273 10.43 -1.77 10.64
N VAL A 274 10.73 -2.73 9.79
CA VAL A 274 10.38 -4.14 10.02
C VAL A 274 11.67 -4.90 10.19
N HIS A 275 11.86 -5.48 11.36
CA HIS A 275 13.10 -6.15 11.75
C HIS A 275 13.16 -7.58 11.21
N ARG A 276 14.32 -8.21 11.30
CA ARG A 276 14.54 -9.59 10.87
C ARG A 276 14.83 -10.47 12.07
N LEU A 277 14.10 -11.57 12.19
CA LEU A 277 14.38 -12.65 13.14
C LEU A 277 14.81 -13.88 12.32
N VAL A 278 15.97 -14.42 12.62
CA VAL A 278 16.55 -15.55 11.90
C VAL A 278 16.75 -16.69 12.89
N ARG A 279 16.06 -17.80 12.68
CA ARG A 279 16.15 -19.01 13.50
C ARG A 279 16.95 -20.09 12.79
N GLY A 280 17.66 -20.92 13.57
CA GLY A 280 18.52 -21.99 13.05
C GLY A 280 19.99 -21.58 12.88
N CYS A 281 20.40 -20.40 13.41
CA CYS A 281 21.79 -19.99 13.41
C CYS A 281 22.10 -19.06 14.59
N ALA A 282 23.36 -19.12 15.05
CA ALA A 282 23.87 -18.17 16.04
C ALA A 282 24.16 -16.80 15.38
N ALA A 283 23.94 -15.72 16.13
CA ALA A 283 24.14 -14.35 15.64
C ALA A 283 25.57 -14.08 15.16
N ASP A 284 26.59 -14.60 15.84
CA ASP A 284 27.99 -14.43 15.43
C ASP A 284 28.29 -15.11 14.09
N GLY A 285 27.70 -16.28 13.83
CA GLY A 285 27.84 -16.99 12.56
C GLY A 285 27.15 -16.24 11.42
N LEU A 286 25.95 -15.71 11.66
CA LEU A 286 25.22 -14.89 10.73
C LEU A 286 25.99 -13.59 10.37
N LEU A 287 26.53 -12.91 11.38
CA LEU A 287 27.33 -11.71 11.19
C LEU A 287 28.65 -11.99 10.44
N ALA A 288 29.33 -13.09 10.75
CA ALA A 288 30.55 -13.48 10.04
C ALA A 288 30.27 -13.74 8.55
N GLY A 289 29.21 -14.46 8.24
CA GLY A 289 28.75 -14.68 6.85
C GLY A 289 28.37 -13.38 6.14
N PHE A 290 27.74 -12.45 6.85
CA PHE A 290 27.41 -11.14 6.28
C PHE A 290 28.65 -10.31 5.95
N ARG A 291 29.67 -10.32 6.80
CA ARG A 291 30.97 -9.66 6.52
C ARG A 291 31.65 -10.23 5.26
N ASP A 292 31.66 -11.54 5.10
CA ASP A 292 32.18 -12.21 3.91
C ASP A 292 31.38 -11.85 2.64
N PHE A 293 30.07 -11.83 2.75
CA PHE A 293 29.16 -11.42 1.66
C PHE A 293 29.44 -9.99 1.19
N LEU A 294 29.62 -9.04 2.13
CA LEU A 294 29.94 -7.64 1.84
C LEU A 294 31.31 -7.51 1.19
N SER A 295 32.33 -8.14 1.77
CA SER A 295 33.70 -8.09 1.26
C SER A 295 33.81 -8.54 -0.19
N LYS A 296 33.12 -9.63 -0.57
CA LYS A 296 33.07 -10.13 -1.95
C LYS A 296 32.45 -9.14 -2.95
N ARG A 297 31.77 -8.09 -2.45
CA ARG A 297 31.13 -7.03 -3.25
C ARG A 297 31.78 -5.66 -3.12
N GLY A 298 32.94 -5.59 -2.44
CA GLY A 298 33.66 -4.34 -2.20
C GLY A 298 32.97 -3.43 -1.18
N MET A 299 32.07 -3.98 -0.38
CA MET A 299 31.39 -3.32 0.75
C MET A 299 31.99 -3.79 2.07
N GLU A 300 31.80 -3.04 3.14
CA GLU A 300 32.25 -3.41 4.48
C GLU A 300 31.29 -2.89 5.57
N LEU A 301 31.40 -3.44 6.78
CA LEU A 301 30.73 -2.90 7.96
C LEU A 301 31.65 -1.87 8.62
N GLY A 302 31.12 -0.66 8.78
CA GLY A 302 31.72 0.46 9.50
C GLY A 302 31.02 0.76 10.81
N GLU A 303 31.47 1.83 11.48
CA GLU A 303 30.80 2.36 12.66
C GLU A 303 29.45 2.99 12.27
N GLY A 304 28.41 2.72 13.07
CA GLY A 304 27.08 3.26 12.89
C GLY A 304 26.00 2.37 13.45
N ASP A 305 24.74 2.68 13.15
CA ASP A 305 23.55 2.04 13.72
C ASP A 305 22.47 1.69 12.68
N ASP A 306 22.82 1.59 11.39
CA ASP A 306 21.87 1.22 10.35
C ASP A 306 21.31 -0.19 10.55
N LEU A 307 22.13 -1.08 11.11
CA LEU A 307 21.83 -2.46 11.45
C LEU A 307 22.35 -2.74 12.86
N VAL A 308 21.55 -3.39 13.71
CA VAL A 308 22.02 -3.91 15.00
C VAL A 308 21.79 -5.40 15.05
N PHE A 309 22.86 -6.19 15.07
CA PHE A 309 22.77 -7.63 15.27
C PHE A 309 22.54 -7.92 16.75
N VAL A 310 21.43 -8.59 17.04
CA VAL A 310 20.97 -8.91 18.39
C VAL A 310 21.12 -10.40 18.63
N SER A 311 21.76 -10.75 19.74
CA SER A 311 21.82 -12.10 20.28
C SER A 311 21.28 -12.10 21.71
N GLN A 312 21.11 -13.27 22.30
CA GLN A 312 20.75 -13.40 23.72
C GLN A 312 21.68 -12.61 24.66
N ARG A 313 22.94 -12.36 24.27
CA ARG A 313 24.00 -11.84 25.14
C ARG A 313 24.51 -10.46 24.75
N SER A 314 24.28 -10.00 23.53
CA SER A 314 24.90 -8.78 23.03
C SER A 314 24.12 -8.16 21.87
N GLU A 315 24.31 -6.85 21.73
CA GLU A 315 23.88 -6.07 20.56
C GLU A 315 25.14 -5.47 19.91
N GLN A 316 25.23 -5.59 18.58
CA GLN A 316 26.38 -5.09 17.81
C GLN A 316 25.87 -4.19 16.68
N PRO A 317 26.02 -2.85 16.80
CA PRO A 317 25.59 -1.91 15.80
C PRO A 317 26.63 -1.76 14.68
N PHE A 318 26.15 -1.55 13.44
CA PHE A 318 26.97 -1.35 12.25
C PHE A 318 26.27 -0.47 11.23
N SER A 319 27.05 0.19 10.38
CA SER A 319 26.60 0.76 9.11
C SER A 319 27.28 0.06 7.94
N ILE A 320 26.64 0.08 6.76
CA ILE A 320 27.20 -0.51 5.54
C ILE A 320 27.89 0.59 4.74
N GLU A 321 29.21 0.48 4.59
CA GLU A 321 29.98 1.39 3.77
C GLU A 321 30.08 0.92 2.32
N ARG A 322 30.13 1.87 1.37
CA ARG A 322 30.27 1.64 -0.07
C ARG A 322 29.13 0.85 -0.70
N SER A 323 27.91 1.04 -0.18
CA SER A 323 26.71 0.37 -0.69
C SER A 323 26.25 0.83 -2.08
N GLY A 324 26.87 1.88 -2.65
CA GLY A 324 26.50 2.44 -3.95
C GLY A 324 25.11 3.11 -3.94
N GLY A 325 24.66 3.61 -2.78
CA GLY A 325 23.34 4.23 -2.61
C GLY A 325 22.20 3.24 -2.32
N ARG A 326 22.50 1.94 -2.23
CA ARG A 326 21.53 0.93 -1.82
C ARG A 326 21.22 1.05 -0.33
N LEU A 327 19.96 0.92 0.03
CA LEU A 327 19.53 0.92 1.43
C LEU A 327 20.13 -0.28 2.19
N PRO A 328 20.54 -0.10 3.46
CA PRO A 328 21.11 -1.19 4.28
C PRO A 328 20.20 -2.42 4.35
N VAL A 329 18.88 -2.24 4.44
CA VAL A 329 17.90 -3.33 4.45
C VAL A 329 17.93 -4.15 3.15
N ALA A 330 18.13 -3.51 2.00
CA ALA A 330 18.16 -4.20 0.72
C ALA A 330 19.45 -5.05 0.59
N VAL A 331 20.59 -4.53 1.04
CA VAL A 331 21.85 -5.27 1.06
C VAL A 331 21.80 -6.45 2.03
N LEU A 332 21.20 -6.24 3.21
CA LEU A 332 21.00 -7.30 4.20
C LEU A 332 20.09 -8.40 3.66
N GLN A 333 18.96 -8.05 3.06
CA GLN A 333 17.98 -9.03 2.56
C GLN A 333 18.60 -9.91 1.46
N ASP A 334 19.38 -9.33 0.55
CA ASP A 334 20.13 -10.11 -0.46
C ASP A 334 21.04 -11.17 0.16
N TYR A 335 21.66 -10.85 1.29
CA TYR A 335 22.43 -11.81 2.05
C TYR A 335 21.57 -12.88 2.69
N LEU A 336 20.51 -12.48 3.39
CA LEU A 336 19.64 -13.39 4.14
C LEU A 336 18.96 -14.41 3.22
N ASP A 337 18.49 -13.97 2.04
CA ASP A 337 17.83 -14.85 1.06
C ASP A 337 18.82 -15.92 0.53
N ARG A 338 20.07 -15.53 0.25
CA ARG A 338 21.10 -16.49 -0.16
C ARG A 338 21.49 -17.44 0.97
N PHE A 339 21.67 -16.89 2.17
CA PHE A 339 22.02 -17.66 3.35
C PHE A 339 20.97 -18.73 3.67
N ALA A 340 19.67 -18.36 3.58
CA ALA A 340 18.57 -19.28 3.79
C ALA A 340 18.51 -20.34 2.67
N ALA A 341 18.71 -19.96 1.41
CA ALA A 341 18.71 -20.88 0.28
C ALA A 341 19.87 -21.90 0.34
N GLU A 342 21.06 -21.48 0.78
CA GLU A 342 22.23 -22.35 0.92
C GLU A 342 22.11 -23.35 2.09
N ARG A 343 21.50 -22.91 3.17
CA ARG A 343 21.38 -23.72 4.39
C ARG A 343 20.14 -24.65 4.38
N GLY A 344 18.99 -24.15 3.93
CA GLY A 344 17.73 -24.90 3.85
C GLY A 344 17.01 -25.15 5.18
N ASP A 345 17.69 -24.92 6.31
CA ASP A 345 17.18 -25.09 7.68
C ASP A 345 16.85 -23.75 8.38
N ILE A 346 17.09 -22.63 7.69
CA ILE A 346 16.90 -21.29 8.22
C ILE A 346 15.43 -20.87 8.06
N VAL A 347 14.86 -20.35 9.15
CA VAL A 347 13.55 -19.72 9.15
C VAL A 347 13.70 -18.24 9.42
N MET A 348 13.19 -17.42 8.51
CA MET A 348 13.14 -15.96 8.67
C MET A 348 11.74 -15.52 9.05
N ASP A 349 11.67 -14.60 10.01
CA ASP A 349 10.45 -13.92 10.41
C ASP A 349 10.63 -12.40 10.41
N TYR A 350 9.51 -11.68 10.34
CA TYR A 350 9.46 -10.23 10.19
C TYR A 350 8.75 -9.62 11.40
N ILE A 351 9.50 -8.90 12.21
CA ILE A 351 9.04 -8.45 13.53
C ILE A 351 8.86 -6.93 13.55
N HIS A 352 7.74 -6.48 14.07
CA HIS A 352 7.47 -5.09 14.36
C HIS A 352 7.78 -4.82 15.84
N GLY A 353 8.53 -3.74 16.11
CA GLY A 353 8.92 -3.34 17.46
C GLY A 353 10.28 -3.89 17.90
N ASP A 354 11.12 -2.97 18.38
CA ASP A 354 12.48 -3.28 18.83
C ASP A 354 12.49 -4.23 20.03
N ASP A 355 11.62 -3.97 21.02
CA ASP A 355 11.54 -4.76 22.23
C ASP A 355 10.96 -6.16 21.96
N ASP A 356 10.04 -6.28 21.02
CA ASP A 356 9.50 -7.55 20.59
C ASP A 356 10.59 -8.41 19.92
N LEU A 357 11.42 -7.83 19.06
CA LEU A 357 12.55 -8.56 18.48
C LEU A 357 13.54 -9.02 19.56
N ARG A 358 13.91 -8.14 20.49
CA ARG A 358 14.83 -8.45 21.59
C ARG A 358 14.32 -9.62 22.44
N ALA A 359 13.02 -9.60 22.77
CA ALA A 359 12.39 -10.64 23.54
C ALA A 359 12.39 -12.02 22.86
N LEU A 360 12.38 -12.04 21.51
CA LEU A 360 12.42 -13.26 20.72
C LEU A 360 13.83 -13.83 20.50
N CYS A 361 14.88 -13.05 20.80
CA CYS A 361 16.28 -13.51 20.75
C CYS A 361 16.71 -14.18 22.08
N ASP A 362 15.94 -15.16 22.53
CA ASP A 362 16.04 -15.79 23.85
C ASP A 362 16.89 -17.06 23.89
N ASP A 363 17.37 -17.54 22.74
CA ASP A 363 18.23 -18.72 22.62
C ASP A 363 19.48 -18.46 21.76
N GLU A 364 20.47 -19.41 21.80
CA GLU A 364 21.74 -19.29 21.08
C GLU A 364 21.62 -19.55 19.56
N GLN A 365 20.49 -20.10 19.08
CA GLN A 365 20.25 -20.41 17.66
C GLN A 365 19.28 -19.42 17.02
N THR A 366 19.04 -18.29 17.69
CA THR A 366 18.20 -17.20 17.19
C THR A 366 19.00 -15.92 17.11
N ALA A 367 19.00 -15.30 15.96
CA ALA A 367 19.62 -14.01 15.68
C ALA A 367 18.57 -12.98 15.30
N GLY A 368 18.58 -11.83 15.96
CA GLY A 368 17.79 -10.65 15.57
C GLY A 368 18.62 -9.66 14.77
N ILE A 369 18.02 -8.93 13.86
CA ILE A 369 18.60 -7.74 13.24
C ILE A 369 17.59 -6.61 13.34
N LEU A 370 17.87 -5.66 14.23
CA LEU A 370 17.15 -4.38 14.24
C LEU A 370 17.63 -3.57 13.04
N LEU A 371 16.68 -2.98 12.36
CA LEU A 371 16.90 -2.12 11.21
C LEU A 371 16.55 -0.69 11.59
N LYS A 372 17.44 0.24 11.29
CA LYS A 372 17.11 1.65 11.36
C LYS A 372 16.14 2.00 10.24
N ILE A 373 15.12 2.76 10.55
CA ILE A 373 14.25 3.28 9.50
C ILE A 373 15.00 4.29 8.63
N PHE A 374 14.91 4.12 7.34
CA PHE A 374 15.38 5.14 6.42
C PHE A 374 14.46 6.36 6.42
N GLY A 375 15.02 7.53 6.11
CA GLY A 375 14.24 8.76 6.02
C GLY A 375 13.22 8.69 4.87
N LYS A 376 12.02 9.26 5.07
CA LYS A 376 10.99 9.29 4.01
C LYS A 376 11.53 9.81 2.68
N LEU A 377 12.42 10.82 2.73
CA LEU A 377 13.02 11.45 1.56
C LEU A 377 13.98 10.54 0.78
N GLU A 378 14.42 9.43 1.38
CA GLU A 378 15.28 8.43 0.74
C GLU A 378 14.49 7.42 -0.09
N LEU A 379 13.14 7.38 0.01
CA LEU A 379 12.30 6.40 -0.67
C LEU A 379 12.44 6.48 -2.20
N PHE A 380 12.14 7.64 -2.78
CA PHE A 380 12.22 7.83 -4.23
C PHE A 380 13.65 7.68 -4.76
N PRO A 381 14.68 8.31 -4.16
CA PRO A 381 16.07 8.06 -4.54
C PRO A 381 16.49 6.61 -4.41
N GLY A 382 16.10 5.91 -3.34
CA GLY A 382 16.42 4.51 -3.10
C GLY A 382 15.86 3.58 -4.16
N ILE A 383 14.60 3.79 -4.56
CA ILE A 383 13.94 3.03 -5.64
C ILE A 383 14.60 3.33 -7.01
N ARG A 384 14.98 4.58 -7.27
CA ARG A 384 15.71 4.93 -8.51
C ARG A 384 17.07 4.23 -8.60
N ALA A 385 17.81 4.17 -7.50
CA ALA A 385 19.15 3.60 -7.47
C ALA A 385 19.18 2.07 -7.43
N GLY A 386 18.20 1.45 -6.75
CA GLY A 386 18.23 0.03 -6.41
C GLY A 386 17.08 -0.82 -6.93
N GLY A 387 16.09 -0.23 -7.61
CA GLY A 387 14.85 -0.91 -7.97
C GLY A 387 13.93 -1.11 -6.76
N HIS A 388 13.10 -2.15 -6.78
CA HIS A 388 12.19 -2.46 -5.68
C HIS A 388 12.95 -2.72 -4.38
N LEU A 389 12.39 -2.25 -3.27
CA LEU A 389 12.88 -2.61 -1.95
C LEU A 389 12.47 -4.07 -1.63
N PRO A 390 13.24 -4.78 -0.83
CA PRO A 390 12.86 -6.09 -0.34
C PRO A 390 11.51 -6.04 0.38
N ARG A 391 10.79 -7.14 0.35
CA ARG A 391 9.53 -7.27 1.10
C ARG A 391 9.72 -6.94 2.57
N LYS A 392 8.73 -6.26 3.14
CA LYS A 392 8.76 -5.90 4.56
C LYS A 392 9.97 -5.04 4.93
N THR A 393 10.36 -4.12 4.05
CA THR A 393 11.40 -3.13 4.34
C THR A 393 10.90 -2.12 5.38
N PHE A 394 9.66 -1.67 5.23
CA PHE A 394 9.02 -0.74 6.14
C PHE A 394 7.51 -0.97 6.20
N SER A 395 6.87 -0.37 7.18
CA SER A 395 5.42 -0.22 7.24
C SER A 395 5.05 1.25 7.27
N MET A 396 4.03 1.64 6.51
CA MET A 396 3.43 2.97 6.57
C MET A 396 2.39 3.00 7.70
N GLY A 397 2.78 3.51 8.85
CA GLY A 397 1.94 3.57 10.05
C GLY A 397 1.66 2.20 10.67
N GLU A 398 0.80 2.21 11.68
CA GLU A 398 0.30 1.01 12.35
C GLU A 398 -0.78 0.30 11.51
N ALA A 399 -1.10 -0.96 11.85
CA ALA A 399 -2.14 -1.72 11.16
C ALA A 399 -3.49 -0.97 11.11
N ARG A 400 -3.87 -0.30 12.21
CA ARG A 400 -5.12 0.49 12.32
C ARG A 400 -5.13 1.75 11.45
N GLU A 401 -3.98 2.22 10.99
CA GLU A 401 -3.83 3.41 10.16
C GLU A 401 -3.87 3.10 8.66
N LYS A 402 -3.96 1.83 8.30
CA LYS A 402 -4.12 1.36 6.93
C LYS A 402 -5.47 1.77 6.35
N ARG A 403 -5.62 1.64 5.03
CA ARG A 403 -6.82 2.03 4.32
C ARG A 403 -8.07 1.33 4.85
N TYR A 404 -9.16 2.08 5.01
CA TYR A 404 -10.52 1.56 5.21
C TYR A 404 -11.27 1.62 3.89
N TYR A 405 -12.05 0.59 3.59
CA TYR A 405 -12.87 0.53 2.38
C TYR A 405 -14.12 1.40 2.56
N LEU A 406 -14.25 2.43 1.77
CA LEU A 406 -15.42 3.32 1.75
C LEU A 406 -15.85 3.63 0.33
N GLU A 407 -14.98 4.24 -0.48
CA GLU A 407 -15.24 4.58 -1.86
C GLU A 407 -15.18 3.33 -2.74
N CYS A 408 -15.96 3.34 -3.80
CA CYS A 408 -15.98 2.31 -4.82
C CYS A 408 -15.93 2.92 -6.22
N ARG A 409 -15.46 2.15 -7.19
CA ARG A 409 -15.51 2.50 -8.61
C ARG A 409 -15.99 1.29 -9.41
N LYS A 410 -16.82 1.52 -10.43
CA LYS A 410 -17.16 0.48 -11.41
C LYS A 410 -15.94 0.12 -12.25
N ILE A 411 -15.73 -1.17 -12.48
CA ILE A 411 -14.68 -1.71 -13.33
C ILE A 411 -15.22 -2.50 -14.51
N ARG A 412 -16.56 -2.43 -14.68
CA ARG A 412 -17.33 -2.96 -15.80
C ARG A 412 -18.51 -2.06 -16.12
#